data_5736389f4e31bdf633e301329fa76dd3
#
_entry.id   5736389f4e31bdf633e301329fa76dd3
#
_cell.length_a   1.000
_cell.length_b   1.000
_cell.length_c   1.000
_cell.angle_alpha   90.00
_cell.angle_beta   90.00
_cell.angle_gamma   90.00
#
_symmetry.space_group_name_H-M   'P 1'
#
loop_
_entity.id
_entity.type
_entity.pdbx_description
1 polymer ?
#
loop_
_entity_poly.entity_id
_entity_poly.type
_entity_poly.pdbx_seq_one_letter_code
_entity_poly.pdbx_strand_id
1 'polypeptide(L)'
;MRNVSLFILYTSSGQLLLQHRTHDAWRLPNHWAFFGGGIEPGESPAEALKREVIEELSYHVQDPHFLMTQLFREGEDENTKYVFVERYEGQPLQLGEGQAMGWFSPDETHELKMIDHDRA
;
A
#
# COMPACT_ATOMS: atom_id res chain seq x y z
N MET A 1 3.20 -18.53 -5.98
CA MET A 1 2.22 -17.71 -5.26
C MET A 1 2.95 -16.76 -4.33
N ARG A 2 2.57 -15.48 -4.33
CA ARG A 2 3.18 -14.50 -3.48
C ARG A 2 2.09 -13.75 -2.71
N ASN A 3 2.15 -13.78 -1.38
CA ASN A 3 1.24 -13.03 -0.54
C ASN A 3 1.83 -11.67 -0.23
N VAL A 4 0.98 -10.67 -0.08
CA VAL A 4 1.40 -9.30 0.18
C VAL A 4 0.63 -8.70 1.34
N SER A 5 1.24 -7.72 2.02
CA SER A 5 0.57 -6.87 2.99
C SER A 5 0.39 -5.50 2.39
N LEU A 6 -0.80 -4.93 2.57
CA LEU A 6 -1.15 -3.62 2.06
C LEU A 6 -1.48 -2.68 3.21
N PHE A 7 -0.99 -1.45 3.14
CA PHE A 7 -1.20 -0.45 4.18
C PHE A 7 -2.02 0.71 3.65
N ILE A 8 -3.14 0.97 4.33
CA ILE A 8 -3.98 2.13 4.02
C ILE A 8 -3.84 3.12 5.18
N LEU A 9 -3.13 4.22 4.95
CA LEU A 9 -3.00 5.30 5.90
C LEU A 9 -4.03 6.36 5.53
N TYR A 10 -4.91 6.72 6.46
CA TYR A 10 -6.02 7.63 6.17
C TYR A 10 -6.05 8.79 7.16
N THR A 11 -6.56 9.94 6.68
CA THR A 11 -6.74 11.13 7.52
C THR A 11 -8.14 11.16 8.13
N SER A 12 -8.31 12.03 9.13
CA SER A 12 -9.63 12.26 9.73
C SER A 12 -10.67 12.78 8.75
N SER A 13 -10.23 13.38 7.64
CA SER A 13 -11.12 13.85 6.57
C SER A 13 -11.41 12.78 5.51
N GLY A 14 -10.89 11.57 5.69
CA GLY A 14 -11.16 10.45 4.77
C GLY A 14 -10.26 10.37 3.56
N GLN A 15 -9.16 11.12 3.56
CA GLN A 15 -8.17 11.01 2.47
C GLN A 15 -7.24 9.82 2.69
N LEU A 16 -6.84 9.20 1.59
CA LEU A 16 -5.99 8.01 1.57
C LEU A 16 -4.64 8.35 0.95
N LEU A 17 -3.56 7.81 1.53
CA LEU A 17 -2.22 8.03 1.00
C LEU A 17 -1.89 7.00 -0.08
N LEU A 18 -1.50 7.49 -1.25
CA LEU A 18 -1.09 6.67 -2.38
C LEU A 18 0.31 7.07 -2.83
N GLN A 19 1.03 6.10 -3.43
CA GLN A 19 2.30 6.36 -4.10
C GLN A 19 2.11 6.24 -5.61
N HIS A 20 2.86 7.04 -6.35
CA HIS A 20 2.97 6.92 -7.80
C HIS A 20 4.25 6.13 -8.10
N ARG A 21 4.11 4.93 -8.64
CA ARG A 21 5.25 4.07 -8.95
C ARG A 21 6.09 4.69 -10.07
N THR A 22 7.40 4.45 -10.01
CA THR A 22 8.32 5.04 -11.00
C THR A 22 8.07 4.50 -12.40
N HIS A 23 8.51 5.26 -13.42
CA HIS A 23 8.35 4.86 -14.82
C HIS A 23 9.20 3.63 -15.18
N ASP A 24 10.25 3.35 -14.40
CA ASP A 24 11.15 2.21 -14.60
C ASP A 24 10.88 1.07 -13.63
N ALA A 25 9.79 1.10 -12.88
CA ALA A 25 9.42 0.01 -12.00
C ALA A 25 9.21 -1.27 -12.82
N TRP A 26 9.75 -2.39 -12.34
CA TRP A 26 9.65 -3.65 -13.05
C TRP A 26 8.22 -4.20 -13.09
N ARG A 27 7.36 -3.73 -12.18
CA ARG A 27 5.98 -4.17 -12.04
C ARG A 27 5.08 -2.96 -12.01
N LEU A 28 4.12 -2.88 -12.95
CA LEU A 28 3.11 -1.84 -13.07
C LEU A 28 3.67 -0.43 -12.92
N PRO A 29 4.59 -0.02 -13.81
CA PRO A 29 5.17 1.33 -13.76
C PRO A 29 4.11 2.40 -13.99
N ASN A 30 4.33 3.58 -13.41
CA ASN A 30 3.45 4.75 -13.51
C ASN A 30 2.03 4.55 -12.96
N HIS A 31 1.77 3.47 -12.22
CA HIS A 31 0.47 3.28 -11.56
C HIS A 31 0.49 3.89 -10.16
N TRP A 32 -0.66 4.37 -9.74
CA TRP A 32 -0.87 4.76 -8.34
C TRP A 32 -1.27 3.52 -7.54
N ALA A 33 -0.76 3.43 -6.32
CA ALA A 33 -0.99 2.25 -5.47
C ALA A 33 -0.90 2.62 -4.00
N PHE A 34 -1.47 1.76 -3.15
CA PHE A 34 -1.21 1.83 -1.72
C PHE A 34 0.20 1.34 -1.41
N PHE A 35 0.68 1.62 -0.21
CA PHE A 35 1.98 1.14 0.26
C PHE A 35 1.87 -0.30 0.75
N GLY A 36 2.99 -1.00 0.74
CA GLY A 36 3.06 -2.38 1.17
C GLY A 36 4.01 -3.18 0.32
N GLY A 37 4.01 -4.48 0.50
CA GLY A 37 4.88 -5.35 -0.28
C GLY A 37 4.76 -6.81 0.08
N GLY A 38 5.62 -7.63 -0.50
CA GLY A 38 5.60 -9.08 -0.33
C GLY A 38 5.94 -9.52 1.08
N ILE A 39 5.26 -10.57 1.52
CA ILE A 39 5.54 -11.20 2.80
C ILE A 39 6.67 -12.20 2.59
N GLU A 40 7.75 -12.07 3.35
CA GLU A 40 8.88 -12.97 3.27
C GLU A 40 8.66 -14.24 4.10
N PRO A 41 9.36 -15.35 3.77
CA PRO A 41 9.24 -16.57 4.56
C PRO A 41 9.55 -16.31 6.04
N GLY A 42 8.67 -16.80 6.91
CA GLY A 42 8.83 -16.62 8.36
C GLY A 42 8.24 -15.35 8.92
N GLU A 43 7.79 -14.42 8.07
CA GLU A 43 7.13 -13.21 8.52
C GLU A 43 5.62 -13.42 8.64
N SER A 44 5.01 -12.80 9.67
CA SER A 44 3.57 -12.63 9.67
C SER A 44 3.19 -11.47 8.74
N PRO A 45 1.92 -11.37 8.30
CA PRO A 45 1.48 -10.21 7.52
C PRO A 45 1.77 -8.87 8.20
N ALA A 46 1.57 -8.78 9.51
CA ALA A 46 1.83 -7.53 10.25
C ALA A 46 3.33 -7.20 10.31
N GLU A 47 4.18 -8.21 10.46
CA GLU A 47 5.64 -7.99 10.45
C GLU A 47 6.11 -7.50 9.08
N ALA A 48 5.61 -8.10 8.01
CA ALA A 48 5.92 -7.67 6.64
C ALA A 48 5.45 -6.23 6.42
N LEU A 49 4.27 -5.88 6.89
CA LEU A 49 3.73 -4.54 6.80
C LEU A 49 4.66 -3.51 7.44
N LYS A 50 5.07 -3.77 8.67
CA LYS A 50 5.94 -2.84 9.41
C LYS A 50 7.26 -2.63 8.71
N ARG A 51 7.87 -3.71 8.21
CA ARG A 51 9.14 -3.64 7.47
C ARG A 51 9.00 -2.82 6.19
N GLU A 52 8.00 -3.13 5.39
CA GLU A 52 7.79 -2.46 4.10
C GLU A 52 7.47 -0.98 4.27
N VAL A 53 6.65 -0.62 5.25
CA VAL A 53 6.26 0.77 5.47
C VAL A 53 7.45 1.60 5.95
N ILE A 54 8.33 1.04 6.77
CA ILE A 54 9.56 1.73 7.16
C ILE A 54 10.44 1.99 5.93
N GLU A 55 10.58 1.00 5.06
CA GLU A 55 11.40 1.13 3.84
C GLU A 55 10.82 2.17 2.88
N GLU A 56 9.50 2.22 2.76
CA GLU A 56 8.84 3.06 1.77
C GLU A 56 8.53 4.47 2.26
N LEU A 57 8.24 4.65 3.56
CA LEU A 57 7.77 5.93 4.10
C LEU A 57 8.58 6.44 5.28
N SER A 58 9.54 5.66 5.79
CA SER A 58 10.24 5.95 7.04
C SER A 58 9.25 6.17 8.21
N TYR A 59 8.13 5.47 8.15
CA TYR A 59 7.04 5.59 9.10
C TYR A 59 6.95 4.32 9.95
N HIS A 60 6.89 4.50 11.27
CA HIS A 60 6.71 3.39 12.21
C HIS A 60 5.22 3.18 12.45
N VAL A 61 4.68 2.08 11.94
CA VAL A 61 3.29 1.70 12.13
C VAL A 61 3.00 1.55 13.63
N GLN A 62 1.99 2.27 14.13
CA GLN A 62 1.70 2.35 15.56
C GLN A 62 0.66 1.34 16.00
N ASP A 63 -0.47 1.29 15.30
CA ASP A 63 -1.61 0.46 15.69
C ASP A 63 -2.39 0.04 14.44
N PRO A 64 -1.82 -0.86 13.65
CA PRO A 64 -2.47 -1.28 12.41
C PRO A 64 -3.68 -2.16 12.72
N HIS A 65 -4.81 -1.81 12.15
CA HIS A 65 -6.03 -2.59 12.27
C HIS A 65 -6.20 -3.46 11.03
N PHE A 66 -6.25 -4.77 11.24
CA PHE A 66 -6.50 -5.71 10.15
C PHE A 66 -7.94 -5.51 9.65
N LEU A 67 -8.08 -5.22 8.36
CA LEU A 67 -9.37 -4.96 7.75
C LEU A 67 -9.95 -6.19 7.06
N MET A 68 -9.18 -6.80 6.16
CA MET A 68 -9.68 -7.91 5.35
C MET A 68 -8.55 -8.59 4.60
N THR A 69 -8.86 -9.76 4.05
CA THR A 69 -8.03 -10.37 3.01
C THR A 69 -8.73 -10.20 1.67
N GLN A 70 -7.94 -10.13 0.60
CA GLN A 70 -8.44 -10.05 -0.76
C GLN A 70 -7.61 -11.00 -1.64
N LEU A 71 -8.30 -11.82 -2.42
CA LEU A 71 -7.63 -12.62 -3.44
C LEU A 71 -7.49 -11.75 -4.68
N PHE A 72 -6.33 -11.82 -5.31
CA PHE A 72 -6.11 -11.07 -6.54
C PHE A 72 -5.21 -11.84 -7.49
N ARG A 73 -5.31 -11.51 -8.76
CA ARG A 73 -4.49 -12.12 -9.81
C ARG A 73 -3.59 -11.10 -10.46
N GLU A 74 -2.35 -11.50 -10.70
CA GLU A 74 -1.41 -10.77 -11.55
C GLU A 74 -0.84 -11.80 -12.51
N GLY A 75 -1.15 -11.64 -13.80
CA GLY A 75 -0.83 -12.65 -14.78
C GLY A 75 -1.61 -13.93 -14.48
N GLU A 76 -0.90 -15.06 -14.31
CA GLU A 76 -1.50 -16.36 -14.00
C GLU A 76 -1.46 -16.69 -12.51
N ASP A 77 -0.78 -15.87 -11.71
CA ASP A 77 -0.64 -16.14 -10.28
C ASP A 77 -1.82 -15.63 -9.48
N GLU A 78 -2.33 -16.49 -8.59
CA GLU A 78 -3.34 -16.11 -7.61
C GLU A 78 -2.66 -15.86 -6.28
N ASN A 79 -2.88 -14.68 -5.70
CA ASN A 79 -2.21 -14.23 -4.48
C ASN A 79 -3.22 -13.76 -3.45
N THR A 80 -2.80 -13.72 -2.18
CA THR A 80 -3.60 -13.17 -1.09
C THR A 80 -3.00 -11.84 -0.65
N LYS A 81 -3.87 -10.85 -0.52
CA LYS A 81 -3.53 -9.53 -0.01
C LYS A 81 -4.13 -9.37 1.40
N TYR A 82 -3.30 -9.05 2.38
CA TYR A 82 -3.72 -8.77 3.74
C TYR A 82 -3.76 -7.25 3.90
N VAL A 83 -4.95 -6.70 4.14
CA VAL A 83 -5.16 -5.25 4.16
C VAL A 83 -5.23 -4.74 5.59
N PHE A 84 -4.38 -3.77 5.92
CA PHE A 84 -4.36 -3.11 7.22
C PHE A 84 -4.63 -1.62 7.05
N VAL A 85 -5.31 -1.03 8.01
CA VAL A 85 -5.61 0.41 8.02
C VAL A 85 -5.09 1.04 9.30
N GLU A 86 -4.65 2.30 9.19
CA GLU A 86 -4.24 3.08 10.35
C GLU A 86 -4.56 4.55 10.11
N ARG A 87 -5.01 5.24 11.15
CA ARG A 87 -5.28 6.67 11.07
C ARG A 87 -3.98 7.46 11.19
N TYR A 88 -3.77 8.39 10.28
CA TYR A 88 -2.61 9.27 10.29
C TYR A 88 -2.78 10.36 11.34
N GLU A 89 -1.76 10.51 12.21
CA GLU A 89 -1.77 11.48 13.31
C GLU A 89 -0.74 12.59 13.11
N GLY A 90 -0.26 12.79 11.90
CA GLY A 90 0.65 13.89 11.58
C GLY A 90 2.14 13.59 11.68
N GLN A 91 2.52 12.33 11.86
CA GLN A 91 3.93 11.95 11.94
C GLN A 91 4.64 12.25 10.61
N PRO A 92 5.96 12.54 10.65
CA PRO A 92 6.72 12.78 9.42
C PRO A 92 6.70 11.58 8.48
N LEU A 93 6.58 11.84 7.19
CA LEU A 93 6.64 10.83 6.14
C LEU A 93 7.75 11.22 5.18
N GLN A 94 8.52 10.21 4.72
CA GLN A 94 9.56 10.41 3.74
C GLN A 94 9.46 9.31 2.69
N LEU A 95 9.18 9.70 1.44
CA LEU A 95 9.06 8.74 0.35
C LEU A 95 10.42 8.13 0.04
N GLY A 96 10.54 6.80 0.20
CA GLY A 96 11.75 6.06 -0.10
C GLY A 96 11.79 5.51 -1.52
N GLU A 97 10.61 5.18 -2.06
CA GLU A 97 10.46 4.64 -3.40
C GLU A 97 9.31 5.36 -4.11
N GLY A 98 9.26 5.19 -5.44
CA GLY A 98 8.21 5.83 -6.22
C GLY A 98 8.59 7.23 -6.69
N GLN A 99 7.76 7.82 -7.54
CA GLN A 99 7.97 9.15 -8.11
C GLN A 99 7.40 10.24 -7.20
N ALA A 100 6.28 9.94 -6.57
CA ALA A 100 5.54 10.92 -5.77
C ALA A 100 4.59 10.18 -4.83
N MET A 101 4.08 10.90 -3.86
CA MET A 101 2.97 10.42 -3.03
C MET A 101 1.98 11.57 -2.84
N GLY A 102 0.75 11.23 -2.53
CA GLY A 102 -0.29 12.24 -2.32
C GLY A 102 -1.47 11.68 -1.58
N TRP A 103 -2.27 12.60 -1.04
CA TRP A 103 -3.51 12.30 -0.35
C TRP A 103 -4.67 12.48 -1.30
N PHE A 104 -5.52 11.46 -1.39
CA PHE A 104 -6.66 11.47 -2.30
C PHE A 104 -7.92 11.01 -1.59
N SER A 105 -9.06 11.65 -1.88
CA SER A 105 -10.35 11.13 -1.43
C SER A 105 -10.68 9.86 -2.22
N PRO A 106 -11.56 8.98 -1.71
CA PRO A 106 -11.98 7.80 -2.48
C PRO A 106 -12.50 8.17 -3.87
N ASP A 107 -13.22 9.27 -4.02
CA ASP A 107 -13.74 9.70 -5.32
C ASP A 107 -12.62 10.10 -6.28
N GLU A 108 -11.59 10.77 -5.78
CA GLU A 108 -10.44 11.17 -6.60
C GLU A 108 -9.68 9.97 -7.16
N THR A 109 -9.68 8.82 -6.46
CA THR A 109 -8.96 7.64 -6.91
C THR A 109 -9.53 7.07 -8.21
N HIS A 110 -10.77 7.37 -8.54
CA HIS A 110 -11.39 6.91 -9.79
C HIS A 110 -10.77 7.56 -11.03
N GLU A 111 -10.12 8.70 -10.87
CA GLU A 111 -9.48 9.43 -11.97
C GLU A 111 -8.00 9.05 -12.12
N LEU A 112 -7.45 8.24 -11.23
CA LEU A 112 -6.06 7.86 -11.26
C LEU A 112 -5.85 6.53 -11.99
N LYS A 113 -4.67 6.41 -12.62
CA LYS A 113 -4.25 5.12 -13.15
C LYS A 113 -3.73 4.28 -12.00
N MET A 114 -4.62 3.50 -11.39
CA MET A 114 -4.32 2.66 -10.24
C MET A 114 -4.15 1.21 -10.63
N ILE A 115 -3.49 0.45 -9.75
CA ILE A 115 -3.51 -1.01 -9.81
C ILE A 115 -4.95 -1.44 -9.53
N ASP A 116 -5.56 -2.17 -10.46
CA ASP A 116 -6.99 -2.49 -10.41
C ASP A 116 -7.44 -3.11 -9.08
N HIS A 117 -6.67 -4.07 -8.56
CA HIS A 117 -7.05 -4.73 -7.31
C HIS A 117 -6.89 -3.85 -6.07
N ASP A 118 -6.18 -2.72 -6.15
CA ASP A 118 -6.08 -1.77 -5.04
C ASP A 118 -7.33 -0.88 -4.96
N ARG A 119 -8.04 -0.72 -6.08
CA ARG A 119 -9.23 0.12 -6.14
C ARG A 119 -10.47 -0.55 -5.52
N ALA A 120 -10.48 -1.83 -5.47
CA ALA A 120 -11.61 -2.60 -4.91
C ALA A 120 -11.68 -2.54 -3.35
#